data_2b6a795d792a6dfbcb4ab70469dea9cc
#
_entry.id   2b6a795d792a6dfbcb4ab70469dea9cc
#
_cell.length_a   1.000
_cell.length_b   1.000
_cell.length_c   1.000
_cell.angle_alpha   90.00
_cell.angle_beta   90.00
_cell.angle_gamma   90.00
#
_symmetry.space_group_name_H-M   'P 1'
#
loop_
_entity.id
_entity.type
_entity.pdbx_description
1 polymer ?
#
loop_
_entity_poly.entity_id
_entity_poly.type
_entity_poly.pdbx_seq_one_letter_code
_entity_poly.pdbx_strand_id
1 'polypeptide(L)' 'MPSEQQKKTNLRLALVLASIALVFFLGFIAKSAFFG' A
#
# COMPACT_ATOMS: atom_id res chain seq x y z
N MET A 1 -4.00 -22.55 10.75
CA MET A 1 -3.87 -21.12 11.07
C MET A 1 -2.41 -20.73 11.00
N PRO A 2 -2.10 -19.54 10.46
CA PRO A 2 -0.72 -19.07 10.46
C PRO A 2 -0.24 -18.80 11.87
N SER A 3 1.05 -18.99 12.11
CA SER A 3 1.65 -18.71 13.40
C SER A 3 1.66 -17.20 13.64
N GLU A 4 1.92 -16.78 14.89
CA GLU A 4 1.96 -15.37 15.21
C GLU A 4 3.02 -14.63 14.40
N GLN A 5 4.14 -15.28 14.10
CA GLN A 5 5.18 -14.69 13.27
C GLN A 5 4.70 -14.49 11.85
N GLN A 6 4.00 -15.47 11.29
CA GLN A 6 3.46 -15.35 9.94
C GLN A 6 2.38 -14.26 9.88
N LYS A 7 1.60 -14.15 10.94
CA LYS A 7 0.57 -13.12 11.02
C LYS A 7 1.18 -11.72 11.02
N LYS A 8 2.25 -11.54 11.78
CA LYS A 8 2.96 -10.25 11.82
C LYS A 8 3.61 -9.94 10.48
N THR A 9 4.23 -10.95 9.86
CA THR A 9 4.87 -10.78 8.55
C THR A 9 3.84 -10.42 7.49
N ASN A 10 2.69 -11.10 7.49
CA ASN A 10 1.63 -10.82 6.53
C ASN A 10 1.09 -9.41 6.71
N LEU A 11 0.89 -8.98 7.95
CA LEU A 11 0.42 -7.63 8.23
C LEU A 11 1.43 -6.60 7.75
N ARG A 12 2.71 -6.84 8.00
CA ARG A 12 3.77 -5.94 7.57
C ARG A 12 3.83 -5.83 6.05
N LEU A 13 3.76 -6.96 5.36
CA LEU A 13 3.76 -6.97 3.89
C LEU A 13 2.54 -6.24 3.35
N ALA A 14 1.38 -6.45 3.97
CA ALA A 14 0.16 -5.77 3.56
C ALA A 14 0.28 -4.26 3.73
N LEU A 15 0.91 -3.81 4.82
CA LEU A 15 1.12 -2.39 5.06
C LEU A 15 2.07 -1.79 4.03
N VAL A 16 3.14 -2.49 3.70
CA VAL A 16 4.09 -2.04 2.67
C VAL A 16 3.39 -1.92 1.33
N LEU A 17 2.65 -2.96 0.94
CA LEU A 17 1.92 -2.95 -0.32
C LEU A 17 0.88 -1.84 -0.36
N ALA A 18 0.15 -1.65 0.74
CA ALA A 18 -0.86 -0.60 0.84
C ALA A 18 -0.22 0.78 0.71
N SER A 19 0.94 0.97 1.32
CA SER A 19 1.67 2.24 1.23
C SER A 19 2.07 2.54 -0.21
N ILE A 20 2.62 1.55 -0.91
CA ILE A 20 3.02 1.70 -2.30
C ILE A 20 1.80 2.01 -3.17
N ALA A 21 0.71 1.28 -2.97
CA ALA A 21 -0.52 1.49 -3.72
C ALA A 21 -1.08 2.89 -3.47
N LEU A 22 -1.03 3.36 -2.23
CA LEU A 22 -1.48 4.71 -1.88
C LEU A 22 -0.65 5.77 -2.58
N VAL A 23 0.66 5.61 -2.60
CA VAL A 23 1.56 6.57 -3.24
C VAL A 23 1.25 6.65 -4.74
N PHE A 24 1.11 5.52 -5.40
CA PHE A 24 0.77 5.50 -6.82
C PHE A 24 -0.61 6.09 -7.07
N PHE A 25 -1.55 5.75 -6.23
CA PHE A 25 -2.93 6.24 -6.37
C PHE A 25 -2.98 7.76 -6.22
N LEU A 26 -2.35 8.27 -5.18
CA LEU A 26 -2.29 9.71 -4.94
C LEU A 26 -1.53 10.42 -6.04
N GLY A 27 -0.42 9.84 -6.51
CA GLY A 27 0.34 10.41 -7.62
C GLY A 27 -0.49 10.50 -8.89
N PHE A 28 -1.26 9.44 -9.18
CA PHE A 28 -2.12 9.43 -10.35
C PHE A 28 -3.22 10.49 -10.25
N ILE A 29 -3.85 10.57 -9.08
CA ILE A 29 -4.91 11.56 -8.86
C ILE A 29 -4.33 12.98 -8.96
N ALA A 30 -3.18 13.21 -8.35
CA ALA A 30 -2.54 14.52 -8.39
C ALA A 30 -2.23 14.92 -9.83
N LYS A 31 -1.68 13.99 -10.61
CA LYS A 31 -1.39 14.27 -12.01
C LYS A 31 -2.68 14.60 -12.77
N SER A 32 -3.73 13.82 -12.55
CA SER A 32 -4.99 14.05 -13.22
C SER A 32 -5.64 15.35 -12.81
N ALA A 33 -5.52 15.73 -11.53
CA ALA A 33 -6.14 16.95 -11.02
C ALA A 33 -5.37 18.20 -11.41
N PHE A 34 -4.02 18.12 -11.42
CA PHE A 34 -3.20 19.31 -11.66
C PHE A 34 -2.71 19.42 -13.09
N PHE A 35 -2.47 18.30 -13.75
CA PHE A 35 -1.93 18.30 -15.10
C PHE A 35 -2.91 17.75 -16.13
N GLY A 36 -4.00 17.16 -15.64
CA GLY A 36 -4.99 16.60 -16.52
C GLY A 36 -5.68 17.62 -17.32
#